data_06f828822602c7a206f97b0e8af667f4
#
_entry.id   06f828822602c7a206f97b0e8af667f4
#
_cell.length_a   1.000
_cell.length_b   1.000
_cell.length_c   1.000
_cell.angle_alpha   90.00
_cell.angle_beta   90.00
_cell.angle_gamma   90.00
#
_symmetry.space_group_name_H-M   'P 1'
#
loop_
_entity.id
_entity.type
_entity.pdbx_description
1 polymer ?
#
loop_
_entity_poly.entity_id
_entity_poly.type
_entity_poly.pdbx_seq_one_letter_code
_entity_poly.pdbx_strand_id
1 'polypeptide(L)'
;MQSPKRYTITAALPYTNGPVHIGHLAGVYVPADIYARYLRMKGKDVAFVCGSDEHGVPITLKAKAEGTTPQAIVDKYHEIIKNSFAEFGISLDNYSRTSAPVHHETASEFFKDLYKKGKFIEETSAQLYDEEAKQFL
;
A
#
# COMPACT_ATOMS: atom_id res chain seq x y z
N MET A 1 -28.69 0.66 17.87
CA MET A 1 -27.62 1.30 17.10
C MET A 1 -28.11 1.52 15.67
N GLN A 2 -27.94 2.70 15.09
CA GLN A 2 -28.25 2.91 13.66
C GLN A 2 -27.27 2.11 12.81
N SER A 3 -27.76 1.43 11.78
CA SER A 3 -26.91 0.75 10.78
C SER A 3 -26.05 1.79 10.06
N PRO A 4 -24.74 1.54 9.82
CA PRO A 4 -23.91 2.47 9.09
C PRO A 4 -24.48 2.73 7.69
N LYS A 5 -24.37 3.97 7.24
CA LYS A 5 -24.86 4.39 5.91
C LYS A 5 -23.92 3.94 4.78
N ARG A 6 -22.63 3.82 5.09
CA ARG A 6 -21.56 3.44 4.15
C ARG A 6 -20.55 2.56 4.84
N TYR A 7 -19.96 1.64 4.10
CA TYR A 7 -18.86 0.78 4.53
C TYR A 7 -17.62 1.08 3.69
N THR A 8 -16.51 1.37 4.36
CA THR A 8 -15.22 1.45 3.70
C THR A 8 -14.43 0.21 4.09
N ILE A 9 -14.02 -0.56 3.11
CA ILE A 9 -13.19 -1.76 3.28
C ILE A 9 -11.81 -1.43 2.71
N THR A 10 -10.79 -1.67 3.50
CA THR A 10 -9.39 -1.52 3.09
C THR A 10 -8.70 -2.87 3.19
N ALA A 11 -7.78 -3.15 2.28
CA ALA A 11 -6.87 -4.28 2.36
C ALA A 11 -5.44 -3.77 2.59
N ALA A 12 -4.60 -4.60 3.23
CA ALA A 12 -3.19 -4.27 3.39
C ALA A 12 -2.54 -4.00 2.04
N LEU A 13 -1.73 -2.95 1.96
CA LEU A 13 -1.03 -2.56 0.74
C LEU A 13 0.03 -3.61 0.38
N PRO A 14 -0.02 -4.23 -0.80
CA PRO A 14 1.05 -5.13 -1.22
C PRO A 14 2.32 -4.33 -1.54
N TYR A 15 3.46 -4.86 -1.08
CA TYR A 15 4.75 -4.24 -1.30
C TYR A 15 5.27 -4.52 -2.70
N THR A 16 5.69 -3.47 -3.43
CA THR A 16 6.04 -3.55 -4.87
C THR A 16 7.48 -4.00 -5.13
N ASN A 17 7.94 -5.01 -4.42
CA ASN A 17 9.24 -5.65 -4.67
C ASN A 17 9.12 -7.04 -5.34
N GLY A 18 7.91 -7.49 -5.64
CA GLY A 18 7.63 -8.78 -6.26
C GLY A 18 6.14 -8.95 -6.59
N PRO A 19 5.78 -10.04 -7.30
CA PRO A 19 4.38 -10.37 -7.55
C PRO A 19 3.68 -10.84 -6.26
N VAL A 20 2.35 -10.72 -6.23
CA VAL A 20 1.55 -11.38 -5.19
C VAL A 20 1.59 -12.90 -5.38
N HIS A 21 1.45 -13.63 -4.28
CA HIS A 21 1.37 -15.09 -4.27
C HIS A 21 0.13 -15.56 -3.52
N ILE A 22 -0.12 -16.86 -3.55
CA ILE A 22 -1.32 -17.46 -2.96
C ILE A 22 -1.54 -17.07 -1.49
N GLY A 23 -0.48 -16.90 -0.70
CA GLY A 23 -0.58 -16.47 0.69
C GLY A 23 -1.15 -15.05 0.83
N HIS A 24 -0.77 -14.13 -0.06
CA HIS A 24 -1.35 -12.78 -0.11
C HIS A 24 -2.84 -12.85 -0.49
N LEU A 25 -3.17 -13.62 -1.53
CA LEU A 25 -4.54 -13.74 -2.02
C LEU A 25 -5.45 -14.36 -0.97
N ALA A 26 -5.09 -15.52 -0.44
CA ALA A 26 -5.90 -16.27 0.52
C ALA A 26 -5.97 -15.61 1.90
N GLY A 27 -4.90 -14.93 2.33
CA GLY A 27 -4.81 -14.31 3.65
C GLY A 27 -5.47 -12.93 3.75
N VAL A 28 -5.51 -12.17 2.66
CA VAL A 28 -5.92 -10.76 2.69
C VAL A 28 -6.98 -10.43 1.63
N TYR A 29 -6.65 -10.57 0.34
CA TYR A 29 -7.45 -9.93 -0.73
C TYR A 29 -8.75 -10.66 -1.02
N VAL A 30 -8.71 -12.00 -1.06
CA VAL A 30 -9.93 -12.82 -1.26
C VAL A 30 -10.90 -12.70 -0.08
N PRO A 31 -10.49 -12.81 1.19
CA PRO A 31 -11.38 -12.57 2.32
C PRO A 31 -12.01 -11.17 2.33
N ALA A 32 -11.24 -10.14 2.02
CA ALA A 32 -11.75 -8.76 1.93
C ALA A 32 -12.77 -8.61 0.79
N ASP A 33 -12.52 -9.21 -0.37
CA ASP A 33 -13.43 -9.20 -1.52
C ASP A 33 -14.73 -9.96 -1.23
N ILE A 34 -14.65 -11.12 -0.57
CA ILE A 34 -15.84 -11.87 -0.15
C ILE A 34 -16.71 -11.00 0.76
N TYR A 35 -16.12 -10.30 1.71
CA TYR A 35 -16.85 -9.43 2.61
C TYR A 35 -17.47 -8.22 1.88
N ALA A 36 -16.72 -7.60 0.97
CA ALA A 36 -17.23 -6.51 0.14
C ALA A 36 -18.43 -6.94 -0.70
N ARG A 37 -18.33 -8.09 -1.36
CA ARG A 37 -19.43 -8.67 -2.16
C ARG A 37 -20.65 -9.03 -1.30
N TYR A 38 -20.43 -9.61 -0.12
CA TYR A 38 -21.52 -9.91 0.81
C TYR A 38 -22.29 -8.64 1.18
N LEU A 39 -21.61 -7.56 1.54
CA LEU A 39 -22.25 -6.30 1.89
C LEU A 39 -23.01 -5.68 0.71
N ARG A 40 -22.42 -5.72 -0.49
CA ARG A 40 -23.07 -5.25 -1.72
C ARG A 40 -24.33 -6.05 -2.05
N MET A 41 -24.31 -7.39 -1.88
CA MET A 41 -25.50 -8.23 -2.03
C MET A 41 -26.59 -7.90 -1.01
N LYS A 42 -26.21 -7.37 0.18
CA LYS A 42 -27.15 -6.85 1.19
C LYS A 42 -27.65 -5.43 0.89
N GLY A 43 -27.36 -4.89 -0.28
CA GLY A 43 -27.75 -3.54 -0.69
C GLY A 43 -27.07 -2.43 0.09
N LYS A 44 -25.88 -2.68 0.65
CA LYS A 44 -25.10 -1.68 1.37
C LYS A 44 -24.26 -0.84 0.39
N ASP A 45 -24.07 0.44 0.73
CA ASP A 45 -23.10 1.30 0.04
C ASP A 45 -21.69 0.93 0.53
N VAL A 46 -20.87 0.42 -0.39
CA VAL A 46 -19.54 -0.16 -0.07
C VAL A 46 -18.49 0.45 -0.98
N ALA A 47 -17.45 1.03 -0.39
CA ALA A 47 -16.20 1.36 -1.06
C ALA A 47 -15.11 0.36 -0.62
N PHE A 48 -14.57 -0.41 -1.56
CA PHE A 48 -13.47 -1.34 -1.34
C PHE A 48 -12.23 -0.84 -2.06
N VAL A 49 -11.21 -0.45 -1.29
CA VAL A 49 -10.01 0.23 -1.80
C VAL A 49 -8.74 -0.44 -1.32
N CYS A 50 -7.73 -0.41 -2.18
CA CYS A 50 -6.37 -0.85 -1.88
C CYS A 50 -5.37 -0.01 -2.69
N GLY A 51 -4.08 -0.31 -2.59
CA GLY A 51 -3.02 0.33 -3.35
C GLY A 51 -1.70 -0.36 -3.15
N SER A 52 -0.69 0.02 -3.92
CA SER A 52 0.68 -0.47 -3.79
C SER A 52 1.45 0.30 -2.72
N ASP A 53 2.21 -0.43 -1.90
CA ASP A 53 3.26 0.17 -1.06
C ASP A 53 4.57 0.24 -1.85
N GLU A 54 5.06 1.47 -2.09
CA GLU A 54 6.10 1.76 -3.08
C GLU A 54 7.34 2.44 -2.51
N HIS A 55 7.50 2.47 -1.20
CA HIS A 55 8.63 3.10 -0.55
C HIS A 55 9.43 2.12 0.30
N GLY A 56 10.74 2.33 0.40
CA GLY A 56 11.60 1.60 1.33
C GLY A 56 12.84 0.96 0.69
N VAL A 57 13.77 0.58 1.55
CA VAL A 57 15.09 0.04 1.21
C VAL A 57 15.04 -1.20 0.30
N PRO A 58 14.16 -2.19 0.50
CA PRO A 58 14.12 -3.37 -0.36
C PRO A 58 13.88 -3.07 -1.84
N ILE A 59 13.11 -2.02 -2.17
CA ILE A 59 12.89 -1.59 -3.55
C ILE A 59 14.19 -1.03 -4.15
N THR A 60 14.92 -0.21 -3.38
CA THR A 60 16.20 0.36 -3.79
C THR A 60 17.24 -0.73 -4.03
N LEU A 61 17.32 -1.73 -3.13
CA LEU A 61 18.23 -2.86 -3.29
C LEU A 61 17.89 -3.70 -4.52
N LYS A 62 16.61 -3.94 -4.77
CA LYS A 62 16.16 -4.66 -5.96
C LYS A 62 16.48 -3.90 -7.24
N ALA A 63 16.25 -2.60 -7.26
CA ALA A 63 16.59 -1.75 -8.40
C ALA A 63 18.10 -1.81 -8.71
N LYS A 64 18.95 -1.74 -7.67
CA LYS A 64 20.40 -1.89 -7.81
C LYS A 64 20.80 -3.25 -8.37
N ALA A 65 20.18 -4.33 -7.87
CA ALA A 65 20.44 -5.70 -8.33
C ALA A 65 20.00 -5.92 -9.79
N GLU A 66 18.89 -5.31 -10.22
CA GLU A 66 18.36 -5.41 -11.59
C GLU A 66 18.97 -4.35 -12.54
N GLY A 67 19.90 -3.50 -12.08
CA GLY A 67 20.52 -2.43 -12.89
C GLY A 67 19.52 -1.37 -13.39
N THR A 68 18.50 -1.08 -12.59
CA THR A 68 17.42 -0.15 -12.96
C THR A 68 17.14 0.86 -11.86
N THR A 69 16.09 1.66 -12.01
CA THR A 69 15.69 2.67 -11.01
C THR A 69 14.61 2.13 -10.07
N PRO A 70 14.53 2.63 -8.82
CA PRO A 70 13.42 2.29 -7.91
C PRO A 70 12.05 2.54 -8.54
N GLN A 71 11.89 3.64 -9.30
CA GLN A 71 10.64 3.94 -9.98
C GLN A 71 10.25 2.87 -11.00
N ALA A 72 11.19 2.39 -11.80
CA ALA A 72 10.92 1.32 -12.77
C ALA A 72 10.50 0.00 -12.09
N ILE A 73 11.08 -0.32 -10.93
CA ILE A 73 10.67 -1.48 -10.14
C ILE A 73 9.21 -1.33 -9.66
N VAL A 74 8.87 -0.22 -9.02
CA VAL A 74 7.51 -0.04 -8.50
C VAL A 74 6.47 0.04 -9.61
N ASP A 75 6.77 0.69 -10.74
CA ASP A 75 5.87 0.74 -11.90
C ASP A 75 5.59 -0.66 -12.46
N LYS A 76 6.64 -1.47 -12.64
CA LYS A 76 6.54 -2.87 -13.08
C LYS A 76 5.63 -3.69 -12.18
N TYR A 77 5.91 -3.68 -10.86
CA TYR A 77 5.17 -4.53 -9.92
C TYR A 77 3.79 -3.98 -9.57
N HIS A 78 3.58 -2.67 -9.60
CA HIS A 78 2.25 -2.08 -9.50
C HIS A 78 1.30 -2.65 -10.57
N GLU A 79 1.73 -2.63 -11.84
CA GLU A 79 0.90 -3.15 -12.95
C GLU A 79 0.71 -4.67 -12.85
N ILE A 80 1.75 -5.44 -12.50
CA ILE A 80 1.62 -6.89 -12.33
C ILE A 80 0.60 -7.22 -11.23
N ILE A 81 0.68 -6.56 -10.09
CA ILE A 81 -0.22 -6.81 -8.94
C ILE A 81 -1.65 -6.39 -9.29
N LYS A 82 -1.83 -5.21 -9.88
CA LYS A 82 -3.12 -4.70 -10.32
C LYS A 82 -3.82 -5.65 -11.29
N ASN A 83 -3.07 -6.13 -12.29
CA ASN A 83 -3.60 -7.09 -13.26
C ASN A 83 -3.91 -8.44 -12.61
N SER A 84 -3.07 -8.94 -11.70
CA SER A 84 -3.35 -10.15 -10.93
C SER A 84 -4.65 -10.05 -10.14
N PHE A 85 -4.93 -8.91 -9.50
CA PHE A 85 -6.20 -8.71 -8.80
C PHE A 85 -7.39 -8.70 -9.76
N ALA A 86 -7.25 -8.07 -10.92
CA ALA A 86 -8.30 -8.08 -11.94
C ALA A 86 -8.59 -9.49 -12.49
N GLU A 87 -7.54 -10.27 -12.78
CA GLU A 87 -7.65 -11.65 -13.25
C GLU A 87 -8.29 -12.58 -12.21
N PHE A 88 -7.98 -12.37 -10.92
CA PHE A 88 -8.64 -13.07 -9.81
C PHE A 88 -10.07 -12.56 -9.54
N GLY A 89 -10.51 -11.51 -10.22
CA GLY A 89 -11.84 -10.92 -10.03
C GLY A 89 -12.01 -10.21 -8.70
N ILE A 90 -10.94 -9.75 -8.05
CA ILE A 90 -11.02 -8.92 -6.83
C ILE A 90 -11.71 -7.60 -7.15
N SER A 91 -12.85 -7.34 -6.53
CA SER A 91 -13.78 -6.27 -6.89
C SER A 91 -13.45 -4.92 -6.24
N LEU A 92 -12.19 -4.50 -6.34
CA LEU A 92 -11.75 -3.17 -5.87
C LEU A 92 -12.45 -2.06 -6.65
N ASP A 93 -12.95 -1.04 -5.94
CA ASP A 93 -13.45 0.19 -6.56
C ASP A 93 -12.28 1.10 -6.99
N ASN A 94 -11.17 1.05 -6.25
CA ASN A 94 -9.95 1.76 -6.60
C ASN A 94 -8.72 1.00 -6.12
N TYR A 95 -7.72 0.90 -7.02
CA TYR A 95 -6.38 0.42 -6.72
C TYR A 95 -5.39 1.53 -7.02
N SER A 96 -4.91 2.23 -5.97
CA SER A 96 -4.00 3.36 -6.07
C SER A 96 -2.56 2.95 -5.76
N ARG A 97 -1.71 3.91 -5.44
CA ARG A 97 -0.29 3.70 -5.10
C ARG A 97 0.21 4.78 -4.15
N THR A 98 1.14 4.45 -3.27
CA THR A 98 1.70 5.40 -2.31
C THR A 98 2.58 6.48 -2.95
N SER A 99 3.07 6.26 -4.17
CA SER A 99 3.78 7.27 -4.97
C SER A 99 2.86 8.22 -5.73
N ALA A 100 1.54 8.08 -5.66
CA ALA A 100 0.61 8.98 -6.33
C ALA A 100 0.69 10.40 -5.75
N PRO A 101 0.62 11.47 -6.58
CA PRO A 101 0.67 12.85 -6.11
C PRO A 101 -0.35 13.16 -5.01
N VAL A 102 -1.59 12.68 -5.16
CA VAL A 102 -2.64 12.86 -4.16
C VAL A 102 -2.30 12.20 -2.81
N HIS A 103 -1.60 11.05 -2.82
CA HIS A 103 -1.13 10.41 -1.60
C HIS A 103 -0.06 11.25 -0.92
N HIS A 104 0.92 11.74 -1.66
CA HIS A 104 1.99 12.61 -1.14
C HIS A 104 1.42 13.88 -0.50
N GLU A 105 0.50 14.54 -1.17
CA GLU A 105 -0.16 15.74 -0.66
C GLU A 105 -0.90 15.44 0.63
N THR A 106 -1.80 14.45 0.61
CA THR A 106 -2.63 14.07 1.77
C THR A 106 -1.78 13.63 2.96
N ALA A 107 -0.78 12.76 2.75
CA ALA A 107 0.09 12.29 3.82
C ALA A 107 0.92 13.43 4.43
N SER A 108 1.43 14.34 3.58
CA SER A 108 2.19 15.50 4.04
C SER A 108 1.33 16.46 4.86
N GLU A 109 0.09 16.69 4.46
CA GLU A 109 -0.83 17.54 5.23
C GLU A 109 -1.22 16.90 6.55
N PHE A 110 -1.46 15.60 6.55
CA PHE A 110 -1.75 14.83 7.77
C PHE A 110 -0.59 14.91 8.78
N PHE A 111 0.65 14.72 8.29
CA PHE A 111 1.86 14.88 9.10
C PHE A 111 1.96 16.29 9.69
N LYS A 112 1.81 17.32 8.86
CA LYS A 112 1.88 18.73 9.30
C LYS A 112 0.81 19.07 10.35
N ASP A 113 -0.39 18.54 10.21
CA ASP A 113 -1.48 18.77 11.17
C ASP A 113 -1.15 18.11 12.53
N LEU A 114 -0.67 16.88 12.53
CA LEU A 114 -0.24 16.20 13.75
C LEU A 114 0.96 16.90 14.41
N TYR A 115 1.92 17.39 13.62
CA TYR A 115 3.06 18.15 14.12
C TYR A 115 2.59 19.45 14.80
N LYS A 116 1.72 20.22 14.15
CA LYS A 116 1.14 21.44 14.73
C LYS A 116 0.36 21.20 16.03
N LYS A 117 -0.25 20.03 16.16
CA LYS A 117 -0.96 19.58 17.37
C LYS A 117 -0.03 19.03 18.46
N GLY A 118 1.28 19.07 18.28
CA GLY A 118 2.26 18.57 19.26
C GLY A 118 2.13 17.07 19.55
N LYS A 119 1.81 16.27 18.53
CA LYS A 119 1.61 14.81 18.67
C LYS A 119 2.90 14.00 18.47
N PHE A 120 3.99 14.66 18.12
CA PHE A 120 5.29 14.02 17.95
C PHE A 120 6.21 14.29 19.12
N ILE A 121 7.09 13.33 19.40
CA ILE A 121 8.27 13.48 20.26
C ILE A 121 9.51 13.32 19.37
N GLU A 122 10.60 14.00 19.73
CA GLU A 122 11.87 13.83 19.06
C GLU A 122 12.72 12.87 19.87
N GLU A 123 13.25 11.82 19.22
CA GLU A 123 14.18 10.88 19.83
C GLU A 123 15.42 10.74 18.94
N THR A 124 16.58 10.61 19.59
CA THR A 124 17.84 10.34 18.91
C THR A 124 18.29 8.92 19.23
N SER A 125 18.52 8.11 18.19
CA SER A 125 19.06 6.77 18.33
C SER A 125 20.31 6.59 17.47
N ALA A 126 21.26 5.78 17.96
CA ALA A 126 22.40 5.37 17.15
C ALA A 126 21.95 4.30 16.15
N GLN A 127 22.35 4.49 14.89
CA GLN A 127 22.09 3.51 13.83
C GLN A 127 23.41 3.12 13.16
N LEU A 128 23.52 1.86 12.78
CA LEU A 128 24.67 1.37 12.04
C LEU A 128 24.55 1.78 10.57
N TYR A 129 25.62 2.36 10.05
CA TYR A 129 25.70 2.80 8.66
C TYR A 129 26.92 2.16 8.00
N ASP A 130 26.72 1.55 6.85
CA ASP A 130 27.78 0.99 6.02
C ASP A 130 28.29 2.07 5.06
N GLU A 131 29.53 2.52 5.25
CA GLU A 131 30.15 3.57 4.45
C GLU A 131 30.49 3.11 3.02
N GLU A 132 30.77 1.82 2.81
CA GLU A 132 31.06 1.27 1.48
C GLU A 132 29.78 1.12 0.66
N ALA A 133 28.76 0.52 1.25
CA ALA A 133 27.45 0.36 0.59
C ALA A 133 26.63 1.66 0.60
N LYS A 134 27.02 2.68 1.38
CA LYS A 134 26.33 3.97 1.56
C LYS A 134 24.86 3.79 1.96
N GLN A 135 24.62 2.92 2.94
CA GLN A 135 23.27 2.62 3.42
C GLN A 135 23.24 2.30 4.91
N PHE A 136 22.10 2.50 5.54
CA PHE A 136 21.83 2.01 6.89
C PHE A 136 21.63 0.49 6.86
N LEU A 137 22.09 -0.19 7.95
CA LEU A 137 21.95 -1.63 8.13
C LEU A 137 20.58 -2.00 8.73
#